data_e02eab852d5f1a5cac487f3c8cfb5707
#
_entry.id   e02eab852d5f1a5cac487f3c8cfb5707
#
_cell.length_a   1.000
_cell.length_b   1.000
_cell.length_c   1.000
_cell.angle_alpha   90.00
_cell.angle_beta   90.00
_cell.angle_gamma   90.00
#
_symmetry.space_group_name_H-M   'P 1'
#
loop_
_entity.id
_entity.type
_entity.pdbx_description
1 polymer ?
#
loop_
_entity_poly.entity_id
_entity_poly.type
_entity_poly.pdbx_seq_one_letter_code
_entity_poly.pdbx_strand_id
1 'polypeptide(L)'
;MLKYKKKREYEVIMTIDIPGYRTLHLKNLLLDYNGTIAVDGSIPQDVRQRLCQMSEYFDIYVLTADTHGTAAQMCDGLPLTIRTFPKGSALDAKHQILKELGPDSCAAIGNGRNDMKMCLDAALSIAVIGPEGAYGKLA
;
A
#
# COMPACT_ATOMS: atom_id res chain seq x y z
N MET A 1 -8.34 21.31 4.40
CA MET A 1 -7.60 20.06 4.61
C MET A 1 -8.52 19.02 5.22
N LEU A 2 -8.55 17.83 4.67
CA LEU A 2 -9.30 16.72 5.23
C LEU A 2 -8.56 16.15 6.43
N LYS A 3 -9.18 16.21 7.60
CA LYS A 3 -8.61 15.61 8.82
C LYS A 3 -8.98 14.13 8.93
N TYR A 4 -10.08 13.76 8.31
CA TYR A 4 -10.58 12.40 8.26
C TYR A 4 -11.41 12.23 7.01
N LYS A 5 -11.55 11.00 6.56
CA LYS A 5 -12.33 10.65 5.39
C LYS A 5 -13.79 10.42 5.79
N LYS A 6 -14.71 11.00 5.03
CA LYS A 6 -16.12 10.65 5.15
C LYS A 6 -16.30 9.19 4.73
N LYS A 7 -16.99 8.41 5.56
CA LYS A 7 -17.28 7.00 5.23
C LYS A 7 -18.10 6.95 3.94
N ARG A 8 -17.65 6.13 3.01
CA ARG A 8 -18.40 5.89 1.77
C ARG A 8 -19.68 5.12 2.11
N GLU A 9 -20.79 5.53 1.51
CA GLU A 9 -22.08 4.87 1.68
C GLU A 9 -22.19 3.58 0.87
N TYR A 10 -21.30 3.41 -0.10
CA TYR A 10 -21.27 2.24 -0.98
C TYR A 10 -19.84 1.84 -1.28
N GLU A 11 -19.68 0.58 -1.69
CA GLU A 11 -18.41 0.04 -2.11
C GLU A 11 -18.01 0.60 -3.46
N VAL A 12 -16.74 1.00 -3.61
CA VAL A 12 -16.19 1.48 -4.88
C VAL A 12 -15.21 0.44 -5.41
N ILE A 13 -15.36 0.08 -6.68
CA ILE A 13 -14.43 -0.78 -7.41
C ILE A 13 -13.85 0.03 -8.55
N MET A 14 -12.52 0.15 -8.56
CA MET A 14 -11.80 0.81 -9.66
C MET A 14 -11.57 -0.20 -10.77
N THR A 15 -12.20 0.03 -11.92
CA THR A 15 -12.01 -0.82 -13.09
C THR A 15 -10.97 -0.21 -14.01
N ILE A 16 -9.92 -0.96 -14.29
CA ILE A 16 -8.82 -0.54 -15.17
C ILE A 16 -8.65 -1.58 -16.26
N ASP A 17 -8.86 -1.18 -17.51
CA ASP A 17 -8.58 -2.04 -18.65
C ASP A 17 -7.15 -1.79 -19.14
N ILE A 18 -6.32 -2.84 -19.09
CA ILE A 18 -4.94 -2.78 -19.58
C ILE A 18 -4.91 -3.51 -20.92
N PRO A 19 -4.83 -2.76 -22.05
CA PRO A 19 -4.83 -3.37 -23.38
C PRO A 19 -3.73 -4.41 -23.54
N GLY A 20 -4.07 -5.58 -24.08
CA GLY A 20 -3.13 -6.67 -24.30
C GLY A 20 -2.78 -7.47 -23.05
N TYR A 21 -3.35 -7.14 -21.90
CA TYR A 21 -3.13 -7.85 -20.65
C TYR A 21 -4.47 -8.35 -20.06
N ARG A 22 -5.15 -7.51 -19.29
CA ARG A 22 -6.47 -7.85 -18.73
C ARG A 22 -7.15 -6.61 -18.16
N THR A 23 -8.42 -6.76 -17.80
CA THR A 23 -9.16 -5.75 -17.04
C THR A 23 -9.03 -6.05 -15.55
N LEU A 24 -8.68 -5.04 -14.77
CA LEU A 24 -8.54 -5.14 -13.33
C LEU A 24 -9.75 -4.53 -12.63
N HIS A 25 -10.18 -5.16 -11.53
CA HIS A 25 -11.26 -4.67 -10.67
C HIS A 25 -10.68 -4.49 -9.26
N LEU A 26 -10.16 -3.31 -8.97
CA LEU A 26 -9.38 -3.03 -7.77
C LEU A 26 -10.23 -2.35 -6.70
N LYS A 27 -10.07 -2.80 -5.46
CA LYS A 27 -10.73 -2.26 -4.29
C LYS A 27 -9.74 -1.81 -3.23
N ASN A 28 -8.65 -2.54 -3.07
CA ASN A 28 -7.68 -2.37 -1.99
C ASN A 28 -6.34 -1.91 -2.53
N LEU A 29 -5.68 -1.01 -1.80
CA LEU A 29 -4.34 -0.55 -2.09
C LEU A 29 -3.45 -0.88 -0.89
N LEU A 30 -2.45 -1.74 -1.10
CA LEU A 30 -1.52 -2.18 -0.08
C LEU A 30 -0.18 -1.49 -0.31
N LEU A 31 0.30 -0.78 0.71
CA LEU A 31 1.49 0.06 0.62
C LEU A 31 2.52 -0.37 1.66
N ASP A 32 3.75 -0.58 1.21
CA ASP A 32 4.90 -0.60 2.09
C ASP A 32 5.17 0.82 2.62
N TYR A 33 5.83 0.95 3.77
CA TYR A 33 6.07 2.26 4.38
C TYR A 33 7.42 2.83 3.95
N ASN A 34 8.52 2.31 4.51
CA ASN A 34 9.86 2.84 4.27
C ASN A 34 10.31 2.65 2.84
N GLY A 35 10.71 3.74 2.17
CA GLY A 35 11.17 3.71 0.79
C GLY A 35 10.04 3.63 -0.24
N THR A 36 8.79 3.55 0.19
CA THR A 36 7.61 3.54 -0.70
C THR A 36 6.80 4.82 -0.52
N ILE A 37 6.17 5.02 0.63
CA ILE A 37 5.45 6.26 0.92
C ILE A 37 6.24 7.21 1.83
N ALA A 38 7.25 6.71 2.52
CA ALA A 38 8.08 7.47 3.44
C ALA A 38 9.53 7.52 2.98
N VAL A 39 10.15 8.68 3.20
CA VAL A 39 11.58 8.92 3.00
C VAL A 39 12.16 9.29 4.36
N ASP A 40 13.13 8.54 4.84
CA ASP A 40 13.75 8.73 6.16
C ASP A 40 12.70 8.78 7.30
N GLY A 41 11.67 7.94 7.19
CA GLY A 41 10.62 7.84 8.20
C GLY A 41 9.51 8.86 8.10
N SER A 42 9.60 9.85 7.21
CA SER A 42 8.60 10.91 7.03
C SER A 42 7.87 10.78 5.71
N ILE A 43 6.56 11.03 5.73
CA ILE A 43 5.74 11.03 4.52
C ILE A 43 5.77 12.43 3.90
N PRO A 44 6.28 12.59 2.66
CA PRO A 44 6.25 13.88 1.97
C PRO A 44 4.83 14.43 1.81
N GLN A 45 4.70 15.74 1.79
CA GLN A 45 3.37 16.39 1.73
C GLN A 45 2.59 16.02 0.47
N ASP A 46 3.25 15.93 -0.67
CA ASP A 46 2.61 15.52 -1.92
C ASP A 46 2.09 14.07 -1.86
N VAL A 47 2.80 13.19 -1.19
CA VAL A 47 2.35 11.81 -0.97
C VAL A 47 1.13 11.79 -0.05
N ARG A 48 1.12 12.59 1.02
CA ARG A 48 -0.05 12.72 1.91
C ARG A 48 -1.28 13.16 1.13
N GLN A 49 -1.14 14.14 0.26
CA GLN A 49 -2.24 14.62 -0.58
C GLN A 49 -2.74 13.54 -1.52
N ARG A 50 -1.85 12.77 -2.14
CA ARG A 50 -2.22 11.67 -3.03
C ARG A 50 -2.93 10.56 -2.29
N LEU A 51 -2.52 10.23 -1.07
CA LEU A 51 -3.20 9.23 -0.25
C LEU A 51 -4.64 9.66 0.05
N CYS A 52 -4.85 10.93 0.36
CA CYS A 52 -6.20 11.46 0.55
C CYS A 52 -7.05 11.34 -0.72
N GLN A 53 -6.50 11.66 -1.88
CA GLN A 53 -7.19 11.53 -3.16
C GLN A 53 -7.51 10.07 -3.49
N MET A 54 -6.55 9.18 -3.31
CA MET A 54 -6.71 7.75 -3.60
C MET A 54 -7.76 7.08 -2.69
N SER A 55 -7.95 7.60 -1.49
CA SER A 55 -8.93 7.05 -0.55
C SER A 55 -10.38 7.16 -1.04
N GLU A 56 -10.65 8.00 -2.04
CA GLU A 56 -11.96 8.07 -2.70
C GLU A 56 -12.26 6.80 -3.52
N TYR A 57 -11.21 6.10 -3.94
CA TYR A 57 -11.30 4.97 -4.87
C TYR A 57 -10.88 3.65 -4.24
N PHE A 58 -10.07 3.68 -3.18
CA PHE A 58 -9.48 2.49 -2.58
C PHE A 58 -9.63 2.50 -1.07
N ASP A 59 -9.74 1.32 -0.51
CA ASP A 59 -9.41 1.08 0.89
C ASP A 59 -7.90 0.95 0.98
N ILE A 60 -7.26 1.86 1.71
CA ILE A 60 -5.79 1.95 1.77
C ILE A 60 -5.27 1.27 3.03
N TYR A 61 -4.27 0.42 2.86
CA TYR A 61 -3.59 -0.29 3.94
C TYR A 61 -2.10 -0.02 3.87
N VAL A 62 -1.52 0.44 4.96
CA VAL A 62 -0.08 0.56 5.11
C VAL A 62 0.43 -0.61 5.93
N LEU A 63 1.36 -1.38 5.38
CA LEU A 63 1.88 -2.61 5.96
C LEU A 63 3.31 -2.39 6.43
N THR A 64 3.53 -2.43 7.73
CA THR A 64 4.84 -2.11 8.32
C THR A 64 5.04 -2.84 9.64
N ALA A 65 6.30 -3.14 9.99
CA ALA A 65 6.63 -3.67 11.31
C ALA A 65 6.46 -2.60 12.41
N ASP A 66 6.69 -1.35 12.09
CA ASP A 66 6.47 -0.15 12.93
C ASP A 66 6.85 -0.34 14.41
N THR A 67 8.06 -0.87 14.66
CA THR A 67 8.52 -1.23 16.01
C THR A 67 8.55 -0.06 17.00
N HIS A 68 8.60 1.17 16.53
CA HIS A 68 8.69 2.39 17.34
C HIS A 68 7.47 3.30 17.23
N GLY A 69 6.40 2.87 16.55
CA GLY A 69 5.21 3.67 16.38
C GLY A 69 5.36 4.87 15.43
N THR A 70 6.47 4.98 14.70
CA THR A 70 6.74 6.11 13.82
C THR A 70 5.74 6.19 12.67
N ALA A 71 5.42 5.07 12.05
CA ALA A 71 4.45 5.03 10.96
C ALA A 71 3.06 5.44 11.45
N ALA A 72 2.66 4.98 12.64
CA ALA A 72 1.38 5.35 13.22
C ALA A 72 1.28 6.85 13.45
N GLN A 73 2.34 7.48 13.96
CA GLN A 73 2.40 8.92 14.17
C GLN A 73 2.35 9.69 12.84
N MET A 74 3.12 9.26 11.86
CA MET A 74 3.19 9.92 10.55
C MET A 74 1.90 9.78 9.75
N CYS A 75 1.17 8.69 9.93
CA CYS A 75 -0.10 8.45 9.25
C CYS A 75 -1.30 9.02 9.98
N ASP A 76 -1.11 9.64 11.14
CA ASP A 76 -2.20 10.20 11.91
C ASP A 76 -3.01 11.21 11.08
N GLY A 77 -4.33 11.06 11.09
CA GLY A 77 -5.24 11.89 10.31
C GLY A 77 -5.36 11.51 8.85
N LEU A 78 -4.60 10.54 8.34
CA LEU A 78 -4.74 10.05 6.96
C LEU A 78 -5.83 8.99 6.87
N PRO A 79 -6.58 8.96 5.75
CA PRO A 79 -7.69 8.01 5.56
C PRO A 79 -7.18 6.63 5.13
N LEU A 80 -6.50 5.93 6.02
CA LEU A 80 -5.92 4.62 5.77
C LEU A 80 -5.91 3.79 7.05
N THR A 81 -5.66 2.50 6.89
CA THR A 81 -5.51 1.54 7.99
C THR A 81 -4.07 1.06 8.02
N ILE A 82 -3.46 1.06 9.20
CA ILE A 82 -2.13 0.50 9.39
C ILE A 82 -2.27 -0.95 9.86
N ARG A 83 -1.59 -1.87 9.19
CA ARG A 83 -1.47 -3.26 9.59
C ARG A 83 -0.03 -3.52 9.98
N THR A 84 0.18 -3.93 11.22
CA THR A 84 1.51 -4.23 11.75
C THR A 84 1.70 -5.73 11.94
N PHE A 85 2.97 -6.14 12.04
CA PHE A 85 3.37 -7.52 12.22
C PHE A 85 4.76 -7.57 12.87
N PRO A 86 5.18 -8.71 13.44
CA PRO A 86 6.50 -8.80 14.05
C PRO A 86 7.63 -8.57 13.03
N LYS A 87 8.65 -7.84 13.47
CA LYS A 87 9.86 -7.63 12.67
C LYS A 87 10.47 -8.98 12.32
N GLY A 88 10.88 -9.18 11.09
CA GLY A 88 11.46 -10.45 10.62
C GLY A 88 10.46 -11.38 9.95
N SER A 89 9.16 -11.14 10.10
CA SER A 89 8.11 -11.93 9.43
C SER A 89 7.43 -11.17 8.29
N ALA A 90 8.00 -10.05 7.87
CA ALA A 90 7.35 -9.12 6.93
C ALA A 90 6.97 -9.77 5.61
N LEU A 91 7.84 -10.58 5.02
CA LEU A 91 7.59 -11.21 3.72
C LEU A 91 6.30 -12.04 3.73
N ASP A 92 6.16 -12.91 4.73
CA ASP A 92 4.99 -13.79 4.86
C ASP A 92 3.76 -13.06 5.39
N ALA A 93 3.96 -12.11 6.32
CA ALA A 93 2.87 -11.33 6.90
C ALA A 93 2.17 -10.45 5.83
N LYS A 94 2.93 -9.76 5.01
CA LYS A 94 2.37 -8.95 3.92
C LYS A 94 1.63 -9.82 2.91
N HIS A 95 2.17 -10.98 2.59
CA HIS A 95 1.51 -11.94 1.71
C HIS A 95 0.20 -12.45 2.31
N GLN A 96 0.18 -12.75 3.60
CA GLN A 96 -1.02 -13.19 4.30
C GLN A 96 -2.12 -12.12 4.31
N ILE A 97 -1.75 -10.86 4.53
CA ILE A 97 -2.70 -9.74 4.49
C ILE A 97 -3.30 -9.60 3.09
N LEU A 98 -2.49 -9.74 2.05
CA LEU A 98 -2.98 -9.76 0.67
C LEU A 98 -4.02 -10.86 0.46
N LYS A 99 -3.75 -12.06 0.96
CA LYS A 99 -4.68 -13.19 0.82
C LYS A 99 -5.99 -12.95 1.55
N GLU A 100 -5.95 -12.35 2.74
CA GLU A 100 -7.14 -11.99 3.50
C GLU A 100 -8.03 -11.00 2.75
N LEU A 101 -7.43 -10.03 2.08
CA LEU A 101 -8.14 -8.96 1.37
C LEU A 101 -8.62 -9.40 -0.02
N GLY A 102 -8.06 -10.47 -0.58
CA GLY A 102 -8.39 -10.97 -1.90
C GLY A 102 -7.42 -10.45 -2.97
N PRO A 103 -6.45 -11.28 -3.42
CA PRO A 103 -5.40 -10.84 -4.36
C PRO A 103 -5.92 -10.19 -5.63
N ASP A 104 -7.03 -10.67 -6.18
CA ASP A 104 -7.57 -10.17 -7.44
C ASP A 104 -8.16 -8.76 -7.33
N SER A 105 -8.42 -8.28 -6.12
CA SER A 105 -8.94 -6.94 -5.86
C SER A 105 -7.90 -5.97 -5.33
N CYS A 106 -6.63 -6.38 -5.28
CA CYS A 106 -5.57 -5.61 -4.64
C CYS A 106 -4.54 -5.09 -5.64
N ALA A 107 -4.16 -3.83 -5.46
CA ALA A 107 -2.93 -3.27 -5.97
C ALA A 107 -1.90 -3.21 -4.82
N ALA A 108 -0.67 -3.60 -5.08
CA ALA A 108 0.40 -3.60 -4.09
C ALA A 108 1.57 -2.75 -4.57
N ILE A 109 2.11 -1.91 -3.69
CA ILE A 109 3.23 -1.03 -4.00
C ILE A 109 4.32 -1.22 -2.95
N GLY A 110 5.53 -1.47 -3.40
CA GLY A 110 6.66 -1.68 -2.51
C GLY A 110 8.02 -1.48 -3.18
N ASN A 111 9.09 -1.54 -2.41
CA ASN A 111 10.45 -1.36 -2.90
C ASN A 111 11.43 -2.43 -2.41
N GLY A 112 11.05 -3.23 -1.44
CA GLY A 112 11.95 -4.12 -0.74
C GLY A 112 11.72 -5.61 -1.03
N ARG A 113 12.67 -6.41 -0.56
CA ARG A 113 12.61 -7.86 -0.67
C ARG A 113 11.37 -8.44 0.03
N ASN A 114 11.00 -7.85 1.15
CA ASN A 114 9.84 -8.32 1.93
C ASN A 114 8.50 -8.04 1.26
N ASP A 115 8.47 -7.31 0.15
CA ASP A 115 7.27 -7.07 -0.64
C ASP A 115 7.08 -8.09 -1.77
N MET A 116 8.05 -8.96 -1.99
CA MET A 116 8.12 -9.81 -3.18
C MET A 116 6.92 -10.77 -3.30
N LYS A 117 6.57 -11.48 -2.25
CA LYS A 117 5.45 -12.44 -2.29
C LYS A 117 4.11 -11.73 -2.47
N MET A 118 3.91 -10.62 -1.77
CA MET A 118 2.72 -9.79 -1.91
C MET A 118 2.57 -9.29 -3.35
N CYS A 119 3.64 -8.71 -3.89
CA CYS A 119 3.63 -8.15 -5.24
C CYS A 119 3.49 -9.22 -6.32
N LEU A 120 3.99 -10.43 -6.11
CA LEU A 120 3.84 -11.53 -7.06
C LEU A 120 2.39 -11.94 -7.27
N ASP A 121 1.60 -11.94 -6.20
CA ASP A 121 0.23 -12.46 -6.22
C ASP A 121 -0.85 -11.37 -6.34
N ALA A 122 -0.52 -10.10 -6.15
CA ALA A 122 -1.48 -9.01 -6.31
C ALA A 122 -1.91 -8.86 -7.78
N ALA A 123 -3.14 -8.39 -7.99
CA ALA A 123 -3.66 -8.16 -9.34
C ALA A 123 -2.84 -7.10 -10.09
N LEU A 124 -2.38 -6.08 -9.39
CA LEU A 124 -1.49 -5.06 -9.92
C LEU A 124 -0.36 -4.83 -8.91
N SER A 125 0.87 -4.82 -9.40
CA SER A 125 2.04 -4.55 -8.55
C SER A 125 2.87 -3.44 -9.14
N ILE A 126 3.31 -2.54 -8.26
CA ILE A 126 4.15 -1.40 -8.64
C ILE A 126 5.39 -1.42 -7.76
N ALA A 127 6.56 -1.43 -8.38
CA ALA A 127 7.84 -1.30 -7.69
C ALA A 127 8.25 0.18 -7.67
N VAL A 128 8.62 0.68 -6.50
CA VAL A 128 9.12 2.04 -6.35
C VAL A 128 10.63 2.01 -6.31
N ILE A 129 11.25 2.82 -7.16
CA ILE A 129 12.69 3.04 -7.14
C ILE A 129 12.92 4.47 -6.65
N GLY A 130 13.12 4.61 -5.36
CA GLY A 130 13.34 5.91 -4.72
C GLY A 130 14.79 6.09 -4.27
N PRO A 131 15.05 7.07 -3.39
CA PRO A 131 16.41 7.30 -2.85
C PRO A 131 17.02 6.09 -2.17
N GLU A 132 16.21 5.21 -1.60
CA GLU A 132 16.65 3.97 -0.96
C GLU A 132 16.87 2.83 -1.96
N GLY A 133 16.54 3.03 -3.25
CA GLY A 133 16.60 2.00 -4.27
C GLY A 133 15.42 1.02 -4.20
N ALA A 134 15.56 -0.09 -4.90
CA ALA A 134 14.59 -1.18 -4.88
C ALA A 134 15.29 -2.53 -4.99
N TYR A 135 14.63 -3.58 -4.49
CA TYR A 135 15.13 -4.94 -4.67
C TYR A 135 15.00 -5.36 -6.13
N GLY A 136 16.11 -5.77 -6.76
CA GLY A 136 16.16 -6.00 -8.21
C GLY A 136 15.18 -7.04 -8.74
N LYS A 137 14.84 -8.07 -7.94
CA LYS A 137 13.87 -9.10 -8.33
C LYS A 137 12.43 -8.65 -8.19
N LEU A 138 12.18 -7.51 -7.52
CA LEU A 138 10.84 -6.94 -7.38
C LEU A 138 10.45 -6.19 -8.66
N ALA A 139 11.38 -5.44 -9.21
CA ALA A 139 11.18 -4.69 -10.44
C ALA A 139 11.25 -5.59 -11.71
#